data_a9cd5380e10592d13412a1da08d15ed1
#
_entry.id   a9cd5380e10592d13412a1da08d15ed1
#
_cell.length_a   1.000
_cell.length_b   1.000
_cell.length_c   1.000
_cell.angle_alpha   90.00
_cell.angle_beta   90.00
_cell.angle_gamma   90.00
#
_symmetry.space_group_name_H-M   'P 1'
#
loop_
_entity.id
_entity.type
_entity.pdbx_description
1 polymer ?
#
loop_
_entity_poly.entity_id
_entity_poly.type
_entity_poly.pdbx_seq_one_letter_code
_entity_poly.pdbx_strand_id
1 'polypeptide(L)'
;MKWQEVGETPCSMARSLAILGDRWTLLILRNCFLGMRRFDEFQASLGVTRQVLADRLSRLVEAGALKKVPYQERPPRYEYRLTEMGHDLHPVLLALANWGDRWLDEGRGAPVEYVHKACGHKFRPTM
;
A
#
# COMPACT_ATOMS: atom_id res chain seq x y z
N MET A 1 -22.33 4.94 -11.68
CA MET A 1 -21.02 5.41 -12.19
C MET A 1 -20.20 4.23 -12.64
N LYS A 2 -19.72 4.26 -13.85
CA LYS A 2 -18.84 3.20 -14.36
C LYS A 2 -17.44 3.35 -13.73
N TRP A 3 -16.75 2.25 -13.54
CA TRP A 3 -15.41 2.28 -12.94
C TRP A 3 -14.43 3.18 -13.67
N GLN A 4 -14.49 3.18 -15.03
CA GLN A 4 -13.63 4.02 -15.84
C GLN A 4 -13.84 5.51 -15.63
N GLU A 5 -15.01 5.90 -15.13
CA GLU A 5 -15.37 7.31 -14.90
C GLU A 5 -14.99 7.81 -13.52
N VAL A 6 -14.59 6.93 -12.61
CA VAL A 6 -14.34 7.26 -11.21
C VAL A 6 -13.24 8.31 -11.09
N GLY A 7 -12.15 8.17 -11.84
CA GLY A 7 -11.02 9.11 -11.80
C GLY A 7 -11.29 10.45 -12.45
N GLU A 8 -12.39 10.59 -13.20
CA GLU A 8 -12.74 11.82 -13.91
C GLU A 8 -13.71 12.69 -13.14
N THR A 9 -14.19 12.22 -11.99
CA THR A 9 -15.14 12.98 -11.19
C THR A 9 -14.45 14.09 -10.41
N PRO A 10 -15.15 15.18 -10.05
CA PRO A 10 -14.57 16.20 -9.18
C PRO A 10 -14.43 15.76 -7.72
N CYS A 11 -14.97 14.63 -7.35
CA CYS A 11 -14.89 14.11 -5.98
C CYS A 11 -13.50 13.56 -5.68
N SER A 12 -12.82 14.11 -4.67
CA SER A 12 -11.49 13.67 -4.25
C SER A 12 -11.47 12.21 -3.83
N MET A 13 -12.55 11.76 -3.17
CA MET A 13 -12.67 10.35 -2.75
C MET A 13 -12.69 9.43 -3.96
N ALA A 14 -13.52 9.76 -4.96
CA ALA A 14 -13.62 8.95 -6.17
C ALA A 14 -12.31 8.92 -6.96
N ARG A 15 -11.63 10.06 -7.06
CA ARG A 15 -10.31 10.12 -7.72
C ARG A 15 -9.27 9.27 -6.99
N SER A 16 -9.30 9.29 -5.67
CA SER A 16 -8.42 8.44 -4.86
C SER A 16 -8.70 6.96 -5.10
N LEU A 17 -9.97 6.58 -5.17
CA LEU A 17 -10.37 5.19 -5.40
C LEU A 17 -10.01 4.71 -6.81
N ALA A 18 -9.86 5.61 -7.79
CA ALA A 18 -9.39 5.22 -9.11
C ALA A 18 -7.97 4.61 -9.05
N ILE A 19 -7.17 5.03 -8.08
CA ILE A 19 -5.82 4.50 -7.85
C ILE A 19 -5.85 3.38 -6.82
N LEU A 20 -6.57 3.58 -5.71
CA LEU A 20 -6.50 2.74 -4.51
C LEU A 20 -7.66 1.73 -4.39
N GLY A 21 -8.60 1.74 -5.31
CA GLY A 21 -9.89 1.08 -5.15
C GLY A 21 -9.92 -0.42 -5.32
N ASP A 22 -8.78 -1.08 -5.32
CA ASP A 22 -8.76 -2.54 -5.34
C ASP A 22 -7.92 -3.06 -4.17
N ARG A 23 -8.28 -4.25 -3.69
CA ARG A 23 -7.68 -4.83 -2.48
C ARG A 23 -6.18 -5.07 -2.61
N TRP A 24 -5.69 -5.45 -3.78
CA TRP A 24 -4.27 -5.76 -3.95
C TRP A 24 -3.39 -4.52 -3.85
N THR A 25 -3.85 -3.41 -4.40
CA THR A 25 -3.12 -2.14 -4.35
C THR A 25 -2.88 -1.67 -2.92
N LEU A 26 -3.91 -1.70 -2.08
CA LEU A 26 -3.78 -1.31 -0.67
C LEU A 26 -2.88 -2.27 0.10
N LEU A 27 -2.97 -3.57 -0.18
CA LEU A 27 -2.11 -4.55 0.48
C LEU A 27 -0.65 -4.44 0.05
N ILE A 28 -0.40 -4.11 -1.22
CA ILE A 28 0.95 -3.82 -1.71
C ILE A 28 1.53 -2.62 -0.96
N LEU A 29 0.76 -1.55 -0.83
CA LEU A 29 1.20 -0.35 -0.10
C LEU A 29 1.49 -0.67 1.37
N ARG A 30 0.64 -1.47 2.01
CA ARG A 30 0.89 -1.95 3.37
C ARG A 30 2.27 -2.62 3.45
N ASN A 31 2.57 -3.50 2.50
CA ASN A 31 3.83 -4.22 2.47
C ASN A 31 5.02 -3.27 2.24
N CYS A 32 4.83 -2.21 1.45
CA CYS A 32 5.86 -1.18 1.30
C CYS A 32 6.19 -0.52 2.64
N PHE A 33 5.18 -0.21 3.44
CA PHE A 33 5.39 0.38 4.77
C PHE A 33 5.99 -0.61 5.76
N LEU A 34 5.88 -1.93 5.49
CA LEU A 34 6.55 -2.97 6.25
C LEU A 34 8.00 -3.20 5.80
N GLY A 35 8.45 -2.47 4.80
CA GLY A 35 9.83 -2.53 4.33
C GLY A 35 10.06 -3.39 3.10
N MET A 36 9.02 -3.98 2.52
CA MET A 36 9.18 -4.75 1.29
C MET A 36 9.43 -3.85 0.10
N ARG A 37 10.33 -4.26 -0.79
CA ARG A 37 10.73 -3.46 -1.95
C ARG A 37 10.84 -4.26 -3.23
N ARG A 38 10.97 -5.59 -3.14
CA ARG A 38 11.23 -6.45 -4.30
C ARG A 38 10.00 -7.21 -4.72
N PHE A 39 9.89 -7.43 -6.02
CA PHE A 39 8.77 -8.15 -6.61
C PHE A 39 8.52 -9.49 -5.91
N ASP A 40 9.58 -10.27 -5.71
CA ASP A 40 9.45 -11.60 -5.10
C ASP A 40 8.95 -11.54 -3.66
N GLU A 41 9.34 -10.52 -2.91
CA GLU A 41 8.86 -10.31 -1.54
C GLU A 41 7.35 -10.07 -1.51
N PHE A 42 6.86 -9.20 -2.39
CA PHE A 42 5.43 -8.93 -2.52
C PHE A 42 4.67 -10.19 -2.92
N GLN A 43 5.18 -10.93 -3.89
CA GLN A 43 4.51 -12.13 -4.38
C GLN A 43 4.41 -13.20 -3.30
N ALA A 44 5.49 -13.44 -2.58
CA ALA A 44 5.52 -14.41 -1.49
C ALA A 44 4.56 -14.04 -0.37
N SER A 45 4.49 -12.75 -0.03
CA SER A 45 3.62 -12.27 1.05
C SER A 45 2.13 -12.32 0.68
N LEU A 46 1.81 -11.95 -0.56
CA LEU A 46 0.41 -11.76 -0.96
C LEU A 46 -0.21 -13.00 -1.61
N GLY A 47 0.62 -13.92 -2.12
CA GLY A 47 0.11 -15.09 -2.84
C GLY A 47 -0.62 -14.75 -4.14
N VAL A 48 -0.38 -13.57 -4.69
CA VAL A 48 -1.01 -13.08 -5.92
C VAL A 48 -0.24 -13.59 -7.13
N THR A 49 -0.91 -13.69 -8.28
CA THR A 49 -0.23 -14.08 -9.52
C THR A 49 0.77 -13.01 -9.95
N ARG A 50 1.80 -13.42 -10.68
CA ARG A 50 2.80 -12.48 -11.20
C ARG A 50 2.16 -11.39 -12.08
N GLN A 51 1.19 -11.78 -12.90
CA GLN A 51 0.52 -10.85 -13.80
C GLN A 51 -0.24 -9.76 -13.04
N VAL A 52 -1.00 -10.15 -12.03
CA VAL A 52 -1.75 -9.18 -11.21
C VAL A 52 -0.80 -8.27 -10.46
N LEU A 53 0.24 -8.83 -9.83
CA LEU A 53 1.22 -8.04 -9.09
C LEU A 53 1.95 -7.06 -10.00
N ALA A 54 2.42 -7.52 -11.17
CA ALA A 54 3.09 -6.65 -12.13
C ALA A 54 2.20 -5.50 -12.57
N ASP A 55 0.92 -5.77 -12.84
CA ASP A 55 -0.04 -4.75 -13.23
C ASP A 55 -0.25 -3.71 -12.14
N ARG A 56 -0.46 -4.16 -10.90
CA ARG A 56 -0.71 -3.23 -9.78
C ARG A 56 0.49 -2.38 -9.44
N LEU A 57 1.69 -2.97 -9.46
CA LEU A 57 2.93 -2.21 -9.25
C LEU A 57 3.13 -1.18 -10.36
N SER A 58 2.88 -1.56 -11.61
CA SER A 58 2.99 -0.65 -12.74
C SER A 58 2.03 0.53 -12.61
N ARG A 59 0.79 0.28 -12.22
CA ARG A 59 -0.20 1.34 -12.00
C ARG A 59 0.21 2.31 -10.89
N LEU A 60 0.80 1.79 -9.82
CA LEU A 60 1.28 2.63 -8.72
C LEU A 60 2.47 3.49 -9.16
N VAL A 61 3.35 2.96 -10.00
CA VAL A 61 4.44 3.73 -10.58
C VAL A 61 3.91 4.83 -11.50
N GLU A 62 2.97 4.50 -12.37
CA GLU A 62 2.35 5.48 -13.27
C GLU A 62 1.63 6.60 -12.50
N ALA A 63 0.96 6.24 -11.41
CA ALA A 63 0.25 7.22 -10.58
C ALA A 63 1.19 8.09 -9.78
N GLY A 64 2.46 7.70 -9.62
CA GLY A 64 3.45 8.45 -8.87
C GLY A 64 3.57 8.07 -7.40
N ALA A 65 2.87 7.03 -6.96
CA ALA A 65 2.95 6.57 -5.57
C ALA A 65 4.17 5.70 -5.29
N LEU A 66 4.68 5.00 -6.30
CA LEU A 66 5.91 4.23 -6.23
C LEU A 66 6.87 4.67 -7.31
N LYS A 67 8.15 4.42 -7.09
CA LYS A 67 9.19 4.55 -8.11
C LYS A 67 9.94 3.23 -8.21
N LYS A 68 10.37 2.92 -9.43
CA LYS A 68 11.14 1.71 -9.72
C LYS A 68 12.62 2.09 -9.77
N VAL A 69 13.41 1.51 -8.88
CA VAL A 69 14.82 1.89 -8.69
C VAL A 69 15.70 0.67 -8.98
N PRO A 70 16.68 0.77 -9.89
CA PRO A 70 17.60 -0.33 -10.13
C PRO A 70 18.53 -0.51 -8.93
N TYR A 71 18.77 -1.76 -8.51
CA TYR A 71 19.77 -2.08 -7.50
C TYR A 71 20.84 -3.04 -8.02
N GLN A 72 20.68 -3.53 -9.23
CA GLN A 72 21.64 -4.41 -9.90
C GLN A 72 21.54 -4.19 -11.41
N GLU A 73 22.68 -4.14 -12.08
CA GLU A 73 22.73 -3.88 -13.52
C GLU A 73 22.71 -5.15 -14.39
N ARG A 74 23.32 -6.23 -13.93
CA ARG A 74 23.49 -7.46 -14.73
C ARG A 74 23.29 -8.72 -13.88
N PRO A 75 22.15 -9.43 -14.04
CA PRO A 75 20.96 -9.02 -14.80
C PRO A 75 20.27 -7.83 -14.16
N PRO A 76 19.51 -7.03 -14.93
CA PRO A 76 18.84 -5.87 -14.35
C PRO A 76 17.83 -6.31 -13.29
N ARG A 77 17.93 -5.70 -12.10
CA ARG A 77 17.00 -5.94 -11.00
C ARG A 77 16.59 -4.62 -10.38
N TYR A 78 15.34 -4.55 -9.96
CA TYR A 78 14.72 -3.32 -9.49
C TYR A 78 14.03 -3.53 -8.16
N GLU A 79 13.95 -2.44 -7.40
CA GLU A 79 13.07 -2.37 -6.23
C GLU A 79 12.02 -1.29 -6.44
N TYR A 80 10.91 -1.45 -5.73
CA TYR A 80 9.82 -0.48 -5.73
C TYR A 80 9.87 0.27 -4.40
N ARG A 81 9.97 1.59 -4.47
CA ARG A 81 10.08 2.44 -3.31
C ARG A 81 8.96 3.47 -3.29
N LEU A 82 8.50 3.80 -2.08
CA LEU A 82 7.51 4.84 -1.91
C LEU A 82 8.08 6.20 -2.29
N THR A 83 7.32 6.96 -3.06
CA THR A 83 7.59 8.37 -3.33
C THR A 83 7.02 9.21 -2.19
N GLU A 84 7.20 10.54 -2.24
CA GLU A 84 6.53 11.44 -1.30
C GLU A 84 5.02 11.23 -1.33
N MET A 85 4.44 11.15 -2.53
CA MET A 85 3.01 10.87 -2.72
C MET A 85 2.62 9.53 -2.07
N GLY A 86 3.45 8.50 -2.23
CA GLY A 86 3.22 7.21 -1.60
C GLY A 86 3.31 7.26 -0.09
N HIS A 87 4.29 7.96 0.45
CA HIS A 87 4.44 8.14 1.90
C HIS A 87 3.23 8.86 2.52
N ASP A 88 2.61 9.77 1.79
CA ASP A 88 1.41 10.49 2.25
C ASP A 88 0.20 9.58 2.43
N LEU A 89 0.26 8.35 1.92
CA LEU A 89 -0.79 7.36 2.14
C LEU A 89 -0.71 6.64 3.48
N HIS A 90 0.36 6.86 4.25
CA HIS A 90 0.51 6.18 5.54
C HIS A 90 -0.68 6.42 6.49
N PRO A 91 -1.15 7.66 6.69
CA PRO A 91 -2.32 7.88 7.54
C PRO A 91 -3.58 7.16 7.05
N VAL A 92 -3.75 7.03 5.75
CA VAL A 92 -4.90 6.32 5.17
C VAL A 92 -4.86 4.85 5.56
N LEU A 93 -3.70 4.21 5.42
CA LEU A 93 -3.52 2.80 5.77
C LEU A 93 -3.67 2.57 7.28
N LEU A 94 -3.12 3.46 8.09
CA LEU A 94 -3.27 3.38 9.54
C LEU A 94 -4.74 3.51 9.96
N ALA A 95 -5.48 4.41 9.33
CA ALA A 95 -6.90 4.57 9.61
C ALA A 95 -7.69 3.32 9.24
N LEU A 96 -7.39 2.71 8.10
CA LEU A 96 -8.02 1.46 7.69
C LEU A 96 -7.70 0.33 8.67
N ALA A 97 -6.44 0.20 9.07
CA ALA A 97 -6.02 -0.82 10.02
C ALA A 97 -6.72 -0.63 11.38
N ASN A 98 -6.78 0.60 11.85
CA ASN A 98 -7.43 0.92 13.12
C ASN A 98 -8.94 0.59 13.08
N TRP A 99 -9.59 0.94 11.99
CA TRP A 99 -11.01 0.63 11.79
C TRP A 99 -11.25 -0.88 11.78
N GLY A 100 -10.39 -1.62 11.07
CA GLY A 100 -10.47 -3.08 11.00
C GLY A 100 -10.22 -3.74 12.35
N ASP A 101 -9.23 -3.25 13.10
CA ASP A 101 -8.93 -3.78 14.43
C ASP A 101 -10.09 -3.55 15.40
N ARG A 102 -10.73 -2.40 15.30
CA ARG A 102 -11.83 -2.04 16.20
C ARG A 102 -13.10 -2.86 15.93
N TRP A 103 -13.43 -3.05 14.64
CA TRP A 103 -14.74 -3.58 14.26
C TRP A 103 -14.71 -5.01 13.70
N LEU A 104 -13.55 -5.48 13.21
CA LEU A 104 -13.44 -6.74 12.49
C LEU A 104 -12.45 -7.72 13.10
N ASP A 105 -11.97 -7.49 14.33
CA ASP A 105 -10.98 -8.37 14.94
C ASP A 105 -11.56 -9.69 15.46
N GLU A 106 -12.88 -9.79 15.63
CA GLU A 106 -13.56 -11.00 16.07
C GLU A 106 -13.00 -11.56 17.40
N GLY A 107 -12.50 -10.67 18.26
CA GLY A 107 -11.92 -11.08 19.53
C GLY A 107 -10.44 -11.47 19.48
N ARG A 108 -9.79 -11.32 18.33
CA ARG A 108 -8.38 -11.71 18.15
C ARG A 108 -7.40 -10.65 18.60
N GLY A 109 -7.87 -9.40 18.78
CA GLY A 109 -7.01 -8.26 19.04
C GLY A 109 -6.29 -7.79 17.79
N ALA A 110 -5.51 -6.71 17.90
CA ALA A 110 -4.78 -6.14 16.79
C ALA A 110 -3.63 -7.08 16.37
N PRO A 111 -3.57 -7.53 15.11
CA PRO A 111 -2.51 -8.44 14.66
C PRO A 111 -1.15 -7.76 14.52
N VAL A 112 -1.12 -6.43 14.43
CA VAL A 112 0.11 -5.64 14.31
C VAL A 112 0.07 -4.52 15.34
N GLU A 113 1.14 -4.41 16.13
CA GLU A 113 1.31 -3.31 17.08
C GLU A 113 2.25 -2.28 16.45
N TYR A 114 1.87 -1.02 16.54
CA TYR A 114 2.67 0.08 16.01
C TYR A 114 3.56 0.65 17.10
N VAL A 115 4.81 0.99 16.76
CA VAL A 115 5.78 1.54 17.68
C VAL A 115 6.09 2.97 17.27
N HIS A 116 5.98 3.90 18.20
CA HIS A 116 6.31 5.30 17.94
C HIS A 116 7.82 5.44 17.73
N LYS A 117 8.23 5.95 16.59
CA LYS A 117 9.63 5.97 16.18
C LYS A 117 10.54 6.79 17.10
N ALA A 118 10.01 7.87 17.67
CA ALA A 118 10.81 8.78 18.50
C ALA A 118 11.04 8.26 19.90
N CYS A 119 10.11 7.50 20.47
CA CYS A 119 10.18 7.06 21.87
C CYS A 119 10.09 5.54 22.07
N GLY A 120 9.82 4.79 21.01
CA GLY A 120 9.69 3.34 21.08
C GLY A 120 8.41 2.84 21.73
N HIS A 121 7.50 3.71 22.11
CA HIS A 121 6.25 3.30 22.74
C HIS A 121 5.27 2.74 21.72
N LYS A 122 4.57 1.67 22.11
CA LYS A 122 3.50 1.10 21.30
C LYS A 122 2.28 2.02 21.35
N PHE A 123 1.58 2.12 20.25
CA PHE A 123 0.38 2.93 20.17
C PHE A 123 -0.61 2.34 19.16
N ARG A 124 -1.89 2.75 19.29
CA ARG A 124 -2.92 2.45 18.30
C ARG A 124 -3.22 3.76 17.56
N PRO A 125 -3.14 3.77 16.20
CA PRO A 125 -3.43 4.99 15.44
C PRO A 125 -4.86 5.46 15.67
N THR A 126 -5.02 6.77 15.89
CA THR A 126 -6.34 7.41 15.98
C THR A 126 -6.34 8.64 15.10
N MET A 127 -7.51 8.98 14.58
CA MET A 127 -7.69 10.17 13.75
C MET A 127 -8.32 11.28 14.58
#